data_9eae086d4b0b77948d52855d72979e87
#
_entry.id   9eae086d4b0b77948d52855d72979e87
#
_cell.length_a   1.000
_cell.length_b   1.000
_cell.length_c   1.000
_cell.angle_alpha   90.00
_cell.angle_beta   90.00
_cell.angle_gamma   90.00
#
_symmetry.space_group_name_H-M   'P 1'
#
loop_
_entity.id
_entity.type
_entity.pdbx_description
1 polymer ?
#
loop_
_entity_poly.entity_id
_entity_poly.type
_entity_poly.pdbx_seq_one_letter_code
_entity_poly.pdbx_strand_id
1 'polypeptide(L)'
;MENTANKSTKVYVAVKADFTEDGTMFPRVITWEDEEEYAIDRITDIRQAAAMKAGGQGDRYTVMVRGRQSYLFFERSTNLTGNNIGRWFVERRNV
;
A
#
# COMPACT_ATOMS: atom_id res chain seq x y z
N MET A 1 -17.98 -22.45 -11.24
CA MET A 1 -17.01 -21.84 -11.76
C MET A 1 -16.72 -20.53 -11.27
N GLU A 2 -15.56 -20.22 -10.98
CA GLU A 2 -15.33 -19.01 -10.49
C GLU A 2 -15.00 -18.02 -11.50
N ASN A 3 -15.30 -16.83 -11.23
CA ASN A 3 -15.04 -15.75 -12.12
C ASN A 3 -13.75 -15.08 -11.76
N THR A 4 -12.75 -15.18 -12.59
CA THR A 4 -11.47 -14.58 -12.30
C THR A 4 -11.28 -13.23 -12.95
N ALA A 5 -12.26 -12.75 -13.70
CA ALA A 5 -12.08 -11.53 -14.45
C ALA A 5 -11.90 -10.31 -13.56
N ASN A 6 -12.49 -10.31 -12.39
CA ASN A 6 -12.42 -9.16 -11.51
C ASN A 6 -11.54 -9.38 -10.31
N LYS A 7 -10.74 -10.40 -10.34
CA LYS A 7 -9.84 -10.61 -9.23
C LYS A 7 -8.78 -9.55 -9.16
N SER A 8 -8.41 -9.22 -7.96
CA SER A 8 -7.29 -8.33 -7.71
C SER A 8 -6.22 -9.09 -6.95
N THR A 9 -4.99 -8.69 -7.15
CA THR A 9 -3.85 -9.31 -6.53
C THR A 9 -3.09 -8.27 -5.74
N LYS A 10 -2.61 -8.64 -4.57
CA LYS A 10 -1.69 -7.81 -3.85
C LYS A 10 -0.37 -7.80 -4.57
N VAL A 11 0.17 -6.61 -4.76
CA VAL A 11 1.52 -6.46 -5.30
C VAL A 11 2.31 -5.72 -4.24
N TYR A 12 3.25 -6.41 -3.61
CA TYR A 12 4.05 -5.79 -2.57
C TYR A 12 5.09 -4.89 -3.21
N VAL A 13 5.26 -3.71 -2.64
CA VAL A 13 6.13 -2.69 -3.20
C VAL A 13 7.04 -2.15 -2.10
N ALA A 14 8.22 -1.70 -2.50
CA ALA A 14 9.10 -1.01 -1.57
C ALA A 14 8.64 0.43 -1.46
N VAL A 15 8.70 0.97 -0.25
CA VAL A 15 8.24 2.32 -0.01
C VAL A 15 9.24 3.01 0.89
N LYS A 16 9.61 4.23 0.54
CA LYS A 16 10.35 5.09 1.43
C LYS A 16 9.32 5.90 2.21
N ALA A 17 9.43 5.86 3.52
CA ALA A 17 8.42 6.50 4.37
C ALA A 17 9.10 7.31 5.46
N ASP A 18 8.41 8.36 5.89
CA ASP A 18 8.83 9.12 7.05
C ASP A 18 8.10 8.58 8.26
N PHE A 19 8.81 8.45 9.35
CA PHE A 19 8.23 7.98 10.59
C PHE A 19 8.41 9.11 11.59
N THR A 20 7.33 9.74 11.96
CA THR A 20 7.38 10.94 12.79
C THR A 20 7.56 10.58 14.26
N GLU A 21 7.90 11.60 15.06
CA GLU A 21 8.15 11.35 16.47
C GLU A 21 6.89 10.95 17.21
N ASP A 22 5.72 11.23 16.70
CA ASP A 22 4.47 10.80 17.34
C ASP A 22 4.02 9.43 16.87
N GLY A 23 4.86 8.75 16.08
CA GLY A 23 4.55 7.39 15.65
C GLY A 23 3.74 7.26 14.39
N THR A 24 3.60 8.35 13.64
CA THR A 24 2.85 8.32 12.38
C THR A 24 3.80 8.05 11.23
N MET A 25 3.39 7.19 10.32
CA MET A 25 4.19 6.84 9.19
C MET A 25 3.55 7.37 7.92
N PHE A 26 4.33 8.14 7.14
CA PHE A 26 3.84 8.73 5.90
C PHE A 26 4.67 8.21 4.73
N PRO A 27 4.05 7.52 3.76
CA PRO A 27 4.78 7.07 2.58
C PRO A 27 5.16 8.26 1.71
N ARG A 28 6.35 8.22 1.14
CA ARG A 28 6.85 9.31 0.31
C ARG A 28 7.14 8.90 -1.11
N VAL A 29 7.69 7.71 -1.30
CA VAL A 29 8.08 7.22 -2.63
C VAL A 29 7.74 5.75 -2.71
N ILE A 30 7.11 5.36 -3.80
CA ILE A 30 6.81 3.96 -4.08
C ILE A 30 7.77 3.49 -5.18
N THR A 31 8.43 2.37 -4.95
CA THR A 31 9.24 1.74 -5.98
C THR A 31 8.43 0.62 -6.60
N TRP A 32 8.15 0.76 -7.89
CA TRP A 32 7.32 -0.21 -8.58
C TRP A 32 8.14 -1.43 -9.03
N GLU A 33 7.47 -2.42 -9.56
CA GLU A 33 8.11 -3.65 -10.00
C GLU A 33 9.21 -3.44 -11.04
N ASP A 34 9.09 -2.40 -11.84
CA ASP A 34 10.08 -2.08 -12.87
C ASP A 34 11.23 -1.24 -12.32
N GLU A 35 11.27 -1.09 -11.00
CA GLU A 35 12.26 -0.29 -10.29
C GLU A 35 12.13 1.20 -10.54
N GLU A 36 11.06 1.64 -11.15
CA GLU A 36 10.74 3.04 -11.28
C GLU A 36 10.25 3.56 -9.94
N GLU A 37 10.67 4.74 -9.59
CA GLU A 37 10.24 5.39 -8.36
C GLU A 37 9.17 6.42 -8.66
N TYR A 38 8.12 6.40 -7.85
CA TYR A 38 7.00 7.31 -8.01
C TYR A 38 6.84 8.09 -6.73
N ALA A 39 7.06 9.40 -6.79
CA ALA A 39 6.88 10.25 -5.62
C ALA A 39 5.40 10.42 -5.35
N ILE A 40 5.06 10.37 -4.07
CA ILE A 40 3.69 10.64 -3.65
C ILE A 40 3.57 12.14 -3.47
N ASP A 41 2.67 12.75 -4.24
CA ASP A 41 2.49 14.20 -4.19
C ASP A 41 1.83 14.63 -2.91
N ARG A 42 0.84 13.86 -2.46
CA ARG A 42 0.18 14.14 -1.20
C ARG A 42 -0.65 12.94 -0.78
N ILE A 43 -0.96 12.90 0.50
CA ILE A 43 -1.81 11.90 1.10
C ILE A 43 -3.10 12.62 1.46
N THR A 44 -4.23 12.14 0.96
CA THR A 44 -5.51 12.81 1.18
C THR A 44 -6.34 12.13 2.24
N ASP A 45 -6.05 10.88 2.57
CA ASP A 45 -6.82 10.17 3.58
C ASP A 45 -6.04 8.96 4.07
N ILE A 46 -6.17 8.66 5.35
CA ILE A 46 -5.57 7.46 5.95
C ILE A 46 -6.63 6.84 6.81
N ARG A 47 -6.93 5.56 6.58
CA ARG A 47 -7.91 4.86 7.41
C ARG A 47 -7.62 3.38 7.43
N GLN A 48 -8.05 2.74 8.49
CA GLN A 48 -7.97 1.30 8.57
C GLN A 48 -9.03 0.72 7.63
N ALA A 49 -8.64 -0.21 6.81
CA ALA A 49 -9.55 -0.73 5.81
C ALA A 49 -9.12 -2.12 5.38
N ALA A 50 -10.09 -2.88 4.89
CA ALA A 50 -9.81 -4.15 4.27
C ALA A 50 -9.51 -3.91 2.80
N ALA A 51 -8.54 -4.65 2.28
CA ALA A 51 -8.29 -4.68 0.85
C ALA A 51 -9.26 -5.70 0.29
N MET A 52 -10.48 -5.25 0.05
CA MET A 52 -11.59 -6.16 -0.19
C MET A 52 -11.38 -7.07 -1.36
N LYS A 53 -10.76 -6.59 -2.40
CA LYS A 53 -10.63 -7.40 -3.60
C LYS A 53 -9.43 -8.31 -3.58
N ALA A 54 -8.41 -7.95 -2.82
CA ALA A 54 -7.21 -8.76 -2.73
C ALA A 54 -7.18 -9.59 -1.45
N GLY A 55 -8.17 -9.45 -0.60
CA GLY A 55 -8.29 -10.29 0.60
C GLY A 55 -7.39 -9.90 1.75
N GLY A 56 -6.77 -8.75 1.71
CA GLY A 56 -5.90 -8.32 2.79
C GLY A 56 -6.57 -7.33 3.71
N GLN A 57 -5.88 -6.98 4.77
CA GLN A 57 -6.30 -5.95 5.68
C GLN A 57 -5.11 -5.06 5.96
N GLY A 58 -5.36 -3.80 6.23
CA GLY A 58 -4.30 -2.90 6.59
C GLY A 58 -4.79 -1.48 6.64
N ASP A 59 -3.87 -0.58 6.86
CA ASP A 59 -4.18 0.84 6.82
C ASP A 59 -4.16 1.27 5.36
N ARG A 60 -5.21 1.93 4.91
CA ARG A 60 -5.29 2.38 3.54
C ARG A 60 -4.95 3.85 3.47
N TYR A 61 -3.98 4.15 2.65
CA TYR A 61 -3.58 5.52 2.37
C TYR A 61 -4.10 5.88 0.99
N THR A 62 -4.89 6.93 0.92
CA THR A 62 -5.31 7.47 -0.37
C THR A 62 -4.26 8.49 -0.75
N VAL A 63 -3.59 8.26 -1.85
CA VAL A 63 -2.43 9.06 -2.25
C VAL A 63 -2.63 9.61 -3.65
N MET A 64 -1.97 10.71 -3.94
CA MET A 64 -1.95 11.28 -5.27
C MET A 64 -0.56 11.08 -5.85
N VAL A 65 -0.50 10.44 -7.00
CA VAL A 65 0.75 10.16 -7.69
C VAL A 65 0.57 10.58 -9.13
N ARG A 66 1.38 11.52 -9.56
CA ARG A 66 1.32 12.03 -10.94
C ARG A 66 -0.09 12.45 -11.33
N GLY A 67 -0.78 13.12 -10.42
CA GLY A 67 -2.12 13.62 -10.68
C GLY A 67 -3.23 12.58 -10.61
N ARG A 68 -2.92 11.36 -10.22
CA ARG A 68 -3.91 10.30 -10.13
C ARG A 68 -4.06 9.84 -8.70
N GLN A 69 -5.29 9.55 -8.32
CA GLN A 69 -5.56 8.99 -7.01
C GLN A 69 -5.30 7.50 -7.02
N SER A 70 -4.63 7.01 -6.00
CA SER A 70 -4.33 5.59 -5.85
C SER A 70 -4.47 5.21 -4.40
N TYR A 71 -4.61 3.91 -4.15
CA TYR A 71 -4.66 3.39 -2.80
C TYR A 71 -3.40 2.59 -2.53
N LEU A 72 -2.77 2.89 -1.40
CA LEU A 72 -1.59 2.18 -0.95
C LEU A 72 -1.92 1.63 0.43
N PHE A 73 -1.64 0.36 0.64
CA PHE A 73 -2.00 -0.31 1.89
C PHE A 73 -0.75 -0.67 2.67
N PHE A 74 -0.82 -0.50 3.98
CA PHE A 74 0.23 -0.99 4.86
C PHE A 74 -0.33 -2.14 5.68
N GLU A 75 0.22 -3.33 5.46
CA GLU A 75 -0.21 -4.55 6.13
C GLU A 75 0.73 -4.77 7.31
N ARG A 76 0.19 -4.70 8.51
CA ARG A 76 1.02 -4.83 9.71
C ARG A 76 1.49 -6.25 9.88
N SER A 77 2.73 -6.39 10.34
CA SER A 77 3.26 -7.71 10.63
C SER A 77 2.64 -8.23 11.91
N THR A 78 2.32 -9.51 11.92
CA THR A 78 1.87 -10.15 13.15
C THR A 78 3.04 -10.76 13.90
N ASN A 79 4.24 -10.71 13.32
CA ASN A 79 5.42 -11.22 13.97
C ASN A 79 5.98 -10.15 14.90
N LEU A 80 5.99 -10.41 16.18
CA LEU A 80 6.39 -9.40 17.15
C LEU A 80 7.88 -9.35 17.41
N THR A 81 8.67 -10.15 16.70
CA THR A 81 10.11 -10.14 16.88
C THR A 81 10.78 -9.61 15.64
N GLY A 82 11.93 -8.98 15.80
CA GLY A 82 12.72 -8.48 14.68
C GLY A 82 12.29 -7.13 14.22
N ASN A 83 12.76 -6.74 13.03
CA ASN A 83 12.56 -5.41 12.51
C ASN A 83 11.43 -5.29 11.51
N ASN A 84 10.72 -6.38 11.25
CA ASN A 84 9.67 -6.37 10.24
C ASN A 84 8.37 -5.89 10.87
N ILE A 85 8.00 -4.64 10.61
CA ILE A 85 6.79 -4.07 11.16
C ILE A 85 5.61 -4.21 10.21
N GLY A 86 5.86 -4.59 8.98
CA GLY A 86 4.79 -4.75 8.00
C GLY A 86 5.29 -4.58 6.60
N ARG A 87 4.37 -4.63 5.67
CA ARG A 87 4.69 -4.50 4.25
C ARG A 87 3.68 -3.60 3.58
N TRP A 88 4.12 -2.94 2.52
CA TRP A 88 3.26 -2.08 1.72
C TRP A 88 2.82 -2.84 0.48
N PHE A 89 1.58 -2.65 0.07
CA PHE A 89 1.12 -3.26 -1.17
C PHE A 89 0.11 -2.38 -1.86
N VAL A 90 -0.06 -2.61 -3.14
CA VAL A 90 -1.14 -2.03 -3.92
C VAL A 90 -1.96 -3.18 -4.48
N GLU A 91 -3.17 -2.89 -4.88
CA GLU A 91 -4.01 -3.89 -5.53
C GLU A 91 -3.92 -3.70 -7.03
N ARG A 92 -3.58 -4.77 -7.73
CA ARG A 92 -3.59 -4.76 -9.18
C ARG A 92 -4.82 -5.53 -9.64
N ARG A 93 -5.59 -4.91 -10.48
CA ARG A 93 -6.75 -5.59 -11.02
C ARG A 93 -6.31 -6.47 -12.18
N ASN A 94 -6.67 -7.71 -12.12
CA ASN A 94 -6.38 -8.66 -13.19
C ASN A 94 -7.60 -8.77 -14.07
N VAL A 95 -7.45 -8.35 -15.32
CA VAL A 95 -8.57 -8.36 -16.24
C VAL A 95 -8.34 -9.32 -17.34
#